data_6dc23fc10241362178f48343d85e212a
#
_entry.id   6dc23fc10241362178f48343d85e212a
#
_cell.length_a   1.000
_cell.length_b   1.000
_cell.length_c   1.000
_cell.angle_alpha   90.00
_cell.angle_beta   90.00
_cell.angle_gamma   90.00
#
_symmetry.space_group_name_H-M   'P 1'
#
loop_
_entity.id
_entity.type
_entity.pdbx_description
1 polymer ?
#
loop_
_entity_poly.entity_id
_entity_poly.type
_entity_poly.pdbx_seq_one_letter_code
_entity_poly.pdbx_strand_id
1 'polypeptide(L)'
;MFQASVEEVIFRGWMLSAVARKTNVAVAVLLVSLVFCFLHFSPHQPPLVILSTFLFSLLACAWTLRTGSIWGVMGWHTGWNWLLATGFELPVTGIDAHLPALLVALRPQGLDTLTGGAQGPEGSYLCSVFFVAAIACIQWRKTRGAQNFSPTNR
;
A
#
# COMPACT_ATOMS: atom_id res chain seq x y z
N MET A 1 -11.33 8.70 3.85
CA MET A 1 -10.63 8.43 5.12
C MET A 1 -11.19 7.21 5.85
N PHE A 2 -12.46 7.20 6.20
CA PHE A 2 -13.11 6.07 6.89
C PHE A 2 -12.96 4.74 6.12
N GLN A 3 -13.13 4.76 4.81
CA GLN A 3 -12.99 3.59 3.94
C GLN A 3 -11.61 2.91 4.08
N ALA A 4 -10.52 3.65 3.96
CA ALA A 4 -9.17 3.11 4.09
C ALA A 4 -8.93 2.42 5.45
N SER A 5 -9.47 3.01 6.54
CA SER A 5 -9.39 2.40 7.86
C SER A 5 -10.17 1.08 7.94
N VAL A 6 -11.37 1.02 7.38
CA VAL A 6 -12.20 -0.19 7.35
C VAL A 6 -11.52 -1.28 6.52
N GLU A 7 -10.91 -0.92 5.40
CA GLU A 7 -10.14 -1.85 4.57
C GLU A 7 -8.99 -2.48 5.36
N GLU A 8 -8.21 -1.71 6.10
CA GLU A 8 -7.11 -2.26 6.89
C GLU A 8 -7.59 -3.20 8.00
N VAL A 9 -8.72 -2.89 8.66
CA VAL A 9 -9.33 -3.80 9.64
C VAL A 9 -9.74 -5.11 8.99
N ILE A 10 -10.37 -5.07 7.82
CA ILE A 10 -10.85 -6.26 7.12
C ILE A 10 -9.67 -7.07 6.57
N PHE A 11 -8.77 -6.45 5.82
CA PHE A 11 -7.73 -7.17 5.08
C PHE A 11 -6.57 -7.58 5.98
N ARG A 12 -6.03 -6.66 6.79
CA ARG A 12 -4.82 -6.88 7.60
C ARG A 12 -5.15 -7.32 9.02
N GLY A 13 -6.25 -6.81 9.60
CA GLY A 13 -6.71 -7.20 10.92
C GLY A 13 -7.31 -8.60 10.94
N TRP A 14 -8.26 -8.87 10.03
CA TRP A 14 -9.01 -10.13 10.04
C TRP A 14 -8.55 -11.14 8.98
N MET A 15 -8.62 -10.80 7.68
CA MET A 15 -8.43 -11.74 6.58
C MET A 15 -7.02 -12.34 6.57
N LEU A 16 -5.99 -11.51 6.74
CA LEU A 16 -4.59 -11.95 6.77
C LEU A 16 -4.37 -13.03 7.84
N SER A 17 -4.83 -12.79 9.06
CA SER A 17 -4.69 -13.73 10.16
C SER A 17 -5.59 -14.97 10.02
N ALA A 18 -6.80 -14.83 9.48
CA ALA A 18 -7.72 -15.95 9.25
C ALA A 18 -7.18 -16.91 8.19
N VAL A 19 -6.65 -16.41 7.07
CA VAL A 19 -6.07 -17.24 6.01
C VAL A 19 -4.74 -17.85 6.46
N ALA A 20 -3.88 -17.10 7.16
CA ALA A 20 -2.60 -17.60 7.65
C ALA A 20 -2.74 -18.79 8.62
N ARG A 21 -3.78 -18.78 9.46
CA ARG A 21 -4.07 -19.91 10.38
C ARG A 21 -4.50 -21.19 9.66
N LYS A 22 -5.13 -21.07 8.48
CA LYS A 22 -5.62 -22.21 7.70
C LYS A 22 -4.64 -22.69 6.63
N THR A 23 -3.64 -21.89 6.30
CA THR A 23 -2.65 -22.17 5.26
C THR A 23 -1.23 -21.90 5.78
N ASN A 24 -0.63 -20.82 5.30
CA ASN A 24 0.63 -20.27 5.81
C ASN A 24 0.68 -18.76 5.51
N VAL A 25 1.67 -18.08 6.09
CA VAL A 25 1.82 -16.62 5.96
C VAL A 25 2.03 -16.18 4.52
N ALA A 26 2.82 -16.91 3.72
CA ALA A 26 3.10 -16.54 2.34
C ALA A 26 1.83 -16.61 1.47
N VAL A 27 1.05 -17.70 1.60
CA VAL A 27 -0.24 -17.86 0.93
C VAL A 27 -1.22 -16.79 1.37
N ALA A 28 -1.28 -16.48 2.67
CA ALA A 28 -2.16 -15.45 3.20
C ALA A 28 -1.83 -14.06 2.62
N VAL A 29 -0.56 -13.67 2.59
CA VAL A 29 -0.10 -12.40 2.02
C VAL A 29 -0.48 -12.31 0.53
N LEU A 30 -0.23 -13.37 -0.23
CA LEU A 30 -0.55 -13.39 -1.65
C LEU A 30 -2.06 -13.28 -1.89
N LEU A 31 -2.87 -14.11 -1.22
CA LEU A 31 -4.33 -14.11 -1.40
C LEU A 31 -4.96 -12.79 -0.97
N VAL A 32 -4.57 -12.24 0.19
CA VAL A 32 -5.06 -10.94 0.65
C VAL A 32 -4.72 -9.85 -0.36
N SER A 33 -3.50 -9.85 -0.91
CA SER A 33 -3.06 -8.84 -1.86
C SER A 33 -3.77 -8.98 -3.22
N LEU A 34 -4.03 -10.19 -3.67
CA LEU A 34 -4.80 -10.42 -4.91
C LEU A 34 -6.27 -10.00 -4.75
N VAL A 35 -6.92 -10.36 -3.64
CA VAL A 35 -8.31 -9.96 -3.38
C VAL A 35 -8.42 -8.45 -3.24
N PHE A 36 -7.49 -7.82 -2.51
CA PHE A 36 -7.44 -6.35 -2.39
C PHE A 36 -7.32 -5.68 -3.76
N CYS A 37 -6.37 -6.15 -4.58
CA CYS A 37 -6.15 -5.63 -5.93
C CYS A 37 -7.39 -5.84 -6.83
N PHE A 38 -8.01 -7.02 -6.76
CA PHE A 38 -9.21 -7.34 -7.53
C PHE A 38 -10.40 -6.43 -7.19
N LEU A 39 -10.59 -6.09 -5.92
CA LEU A 39 -11.67 -5.17 -5.49
C LEU A 39 -11.43 -3.71 -5.90
N HIS A 40 -10.18 -3.36 -6.21
CA HIS A 40 -9.80 -2.03 -6.74
C HIS A 40 -9.66 -2.03 -8.27
N PHE A 41 -9.88 -3.17 -8.91
CA PHE A 41 -9.73 -3.30 -10.35
C PHE A 41 -10.87 -2.60 -11.10
N SER A 42 -10.50 -1.82 -12.11
CA SER A 42 -11.41 -1.29 -13.12
C SER A 42 -10.87 -1.63 -14.51
N PRO A 43 -11.73 -2.05 -15.47
CA PRO A 43 -11.29 -2.46 -16.82
C PRO A 43 -10.49 -1.40 -17.60
N HIS A 44 -10.63 -0.14 -17.24
CA HIS A 44 -9.97 0.98 -17.93
C HIS A 44 -8.73 1.50 -17.18
N GLN A 45 -8.35 0.86 -16.06
CA GLN A 45 -7.15 1.28 -15.31
C GLN A 45 -5.88 0.87 -16.04
N PRO A 46 -4.87 1.76 -16.11
CA PRO A 46 -3.54 1.42 -16.59
C PRO A 46 -2.89 0.33 -15.74
N PRO A 47 -2.06 -0.54 -16.36
CA PRO A 47 -1.35 -1.61 -15.64
C PRO A 47 -0.52 -1.13 -14.44
N LEU A 48 0.03 0.09 -14.49
CA LEU A 48 0.81 0.67 -13.39
C LEU A 48 -0.04 0.94 -12.14
N VAL A 49 -1.29 1.36 -12.28
CA VAL A 49 -2.21 1.54 -11.13
C VAL A 49 -2.47 0.19 -10.48
N ILE A 50 -2.74 -0.83 -11.29
CA ILE A 50 -2.98 -2.20 -10.81
C ILE A 50 -1.74 -2.73 -10.07
N LEU A 51 -0.55 -2.55 -10.67
CA LEU A 51 0.71 -2.94 -10.05
C LEU A 51 0.95 -2.21 -8.71
N SER A 52 0.76 -0.91 -8.67
CA SER A 52 0.95 -0.11 -7.45
C SER A 52 -0.04 -0.52 -6.35
N THR A 53 -1.30 -0.79 -6.69
CA THR A 53 -2.31 -1.29 -5.75
C THR A 53 -1.91 -2.65 -5.17
N PHE A 54 -1.40 -3.55 -5.99
CA PHE A 54 -0.90 -4.85 -5.55
C PHE A 54 0.34 -4.70 -4.64
N LEU A 55 1.31 -3.88 -5.05
CA LEU A 55 2.53 -3.60 -4.27
C LEU A 55 2.20 -2.91 -2.94
N PHE A 56 1.25 -1.97 -2.93
CA PHE A 56 0.76 -1.38 -1.69
C PHE A 56 0.22 -2.45 -0.75
N SER A 57 -0.62 -3.36 -1.25
CA SER A 57 -1.18 -4.43 -0.43
C SER A 57 -0.11 -5.36 0.14
N LEU A 58 0.93 -5.69 -0.63
CA LEU A 58 2.09 -6.45 -0.15
C LEU A 58 2.84 -5.69 0.96
N LEU A 59 3.06 -4.39 0.78
CA LEU A 59 3.69 -3.52 1.78
C LEU A 59 2.88 -3.50 3.08
N ALA A 60 1.57 -3.30 2.98
CA ALA A 60 0.66 -3.26 4.12
C ALA A 60 0.66 -4.58 4.91
N CYS A 61 0.63 -5.72 4.21
CA CYS A 61 0.77 -7.04 4.84
C CYS A 61 2.13 -7.21 5.53
N ALA A 62 3.23 -6.86 4.85
CA ALA A 62 4.58 -6.94 5.39
C ALA A 62 4.76 -6.06 6.64
N TRP A 63 4.22 -4.83 6.60
CA TRP A 63 4.25 -3.90 7.73
C TRP A 63 3.46 -4.44 8.92
N THR A 64 2.22 -4.90 8.71
CA THR A 64 1.39 -5.48 9.76
C THR A 64 2.05 -6.71 10.39
N LEU A 65 2.59 -7.63 9.59
CA LEU A 65 3.31 -8.82 10.09
C LEU A 65 4.59 -8.45 10.86
N ARG A 66 5.24 -7.36 10.47
CA ARG A 66 6.45 -6.88 11.14
C ARG A 66 6.18 -6.26 12.49
N THR A 67 5.12 -5.47 12.59
CA THR A 67 4.80 -4.69 13.80
C THR A 67 3.83 -5.41 14.74
N GLY A 68 3.11 -6.42 14.23
CA GLY A 68 2.00 -7.05 14.95
C GLY A 68 0.78 -6.14 15.12
N SER A 69 0.71 -5.05 14.34
CA SER A 69 -0.30 -3.99 14.51
C SER A 69 -0.73 -3.42 13.16
N ILE A 70 -2.02 -3.13 13.03
CA ILE A 70 -2.60 -2.46 11.85
C ILE A 70 -2.58 -0.94 11.94
N TRP A 71 -2.34 -0.36 13.12
CA TRP A 71 -2.48 1.08 13.35
C TRP A 71 -1.56 1.93 12.46
N GLY A 72 -0.32 1.49 12.30
CA GLY A 72 0.65 2.20 11.47
C GLY A 72 0.25 2.22 10.00
N VAL A 73 -0.10 1.06 9.43
CA VAL A 73 -0.52 0.96 8.04
C VAL A 73 -1.87 1.65 7.79
N MET A 74 -2.79 1.55 8.75
CA MET A 74 -4.09 2.22 8.68
C MET A 74 -3.93 3.75 8.66
N GLY A 75 -3.10 4.29 9.55
CA GLY A 75 -2.80 5.72 9.59
C GLY A 75 -2.13 6.20 8.31
N TRP A 76 -1.15 5.43 7.79
CA TRP A 76 -0.48 5.76 6.55
C TRP A 76 -1.43 5.71 5.33
N HIS A 77 -2.22 4.64 5.18
CA HIS A 77 -3.18 4.49 4.08
C HIS A 77 -4.22 5.62 4.08
N THR A 78 -4.79 5.90 5.26
CA THR A 78 -5.75 6.98 5.42
C THR A 78 -5.13 8.34 5.11
N GLY A 79 -3.93 8.61 5.64
CA GLY A 79 -3.18 9.84 5.40
C GLY A 79 -2.79 10.03 3.94
N TRP A 80 -2.35 8.96 3.28
CA TRP A 80 -2.03 8.95 1.86
C TRP A 80 -3.24 9.37 1.01
N ASN A 81 -4.37 8.67 1.15
CA ASN A 81 -5.58 8.97 0.39
C ASN A 81 -6.10 10.38 0.66
N TRP A 82 -6.06 10.82 1.93
CA TRP A 82 -6.46 12.16 2.29
C TRP A 82 -5.57 13.23 1.67
N LEU A 83 -4.27 13.03 1.76
CA LEU A 83 -3.29 14.00 1.25
C LEU A 83 -3.40 14.16 -0.27
N LEU A 84 -3.52 13.04 -1.00
CA LEU A 84 -3.69 13.09 -2.45
C LEU A 84 -5.01 13.75 -2.83
N ALA A 85 -6.16 13.19 -2.38
CA ALA A 85 -7.46 13.65 -2.84
C ALA A 85 -7.84 15.03 -2.29
N THR A 86 -7.65 15.24 -0.99
CA THR A 86 -8.14 16.44 -0.29
C THR A 86 -7.04 17.49 -0.11
N GLY A 87 -5.81 17.06 0.17
CA GLY A 87 -4.68 17.97 0.31
C GLY A 87 -4.27 18.60 -1.02
N PHE A 88 -4.14 17.77 -2.05
CA PHE A 88 -3.51 18.15 -3.32
C PHE A 88 -4.42 18.11 -4.56
N GLU A 89 -5.67 17.70 -4.45
CA GLU A 89 -6.59 17.56 -5.59
C GLU A 89 -6.03 16.60 -6.66
N LEU A 90 -5.46 15.48 -6.21
CA LEU A 90 -4.93 14.44 -7.09
C LEU A 90 -5.80 13.19 -7.03
N PRO A 91 -5.93 12.45 -8.13
CA PRO A 91 -6.62 11.16 -8.13
C PRO A 91 -5.95 10.15 -7.20
N VAL A 92 -6.75 9.28 -6.60
CA VAL A 92 -6.33 8.14 -5.79
C VAL A 92 -6.78 6.86 -6.48
N THR A 93 -5.86 5.98 -6.77
CA THR A 93 -6.12 4.72 -7.51
C THR A 93 -6.87 4.98 -8.84
N GLY A 94 -6.55 6.10 -9.51
CA GLY A 94 -7.20 6.52 -10.75
C GLY A 94 -8.60 7.13 -10.58
N ILE A 95 -9.07 7.33 -9.35
CA ILE A 95 -10.38 7.93 -9.06
C ILE A 95 -10.18 9.39 -8.63
N ASP A 96 -10.76 10.31 -9.40
CA ASP A 96 -10.83 11.72 -9.02
C ASP A 96 -12.07 11.96 -8.17
N ALA A 97 -11.87 12.44 -6.95
CA ALA A 97 -12.95 12.78 -6.03
C ALA A 97 -13.60 14.15 -6.32
N HIS A 98 -13.03 14.93 -7.25
CA HIS A 98 -13.48 16.29 -7.63
C HIS A 98 -13.63 17.23 -6.41
N LEU A 99 -12.77 17.06 -5.41
CA LEU A 99 -12.74 17.92 -4.23
C LEU A 99 -11.69 19.02 -4.41
N PRO A 100 -12.00 20.28 -4.05
CA PRO A 100 -11.02 21.35 -4.12
C PRO A 100 -9.88 21.09 -3.14
N ALA A 101 -8.64 21.41 -3.55
CA ALA A 101 -7.47 21.25 -2.71
C ALA A 101 -7.55 22.10 -1.43
N LEU A 102 -7.31 21.49 -0.28
CA LEU A 102 -7.20 22.21 1.00
C LEU A 102 -5.82 22.83 1.22
N LEU A 103 -4.77 22.27 0.63
CA LEU A 103 -3.40 22.76 0.80
C LEU A 103 -2.94 23.48 -0.46
N VAL A 104 -2.80 22.75 -1.56
CA VAL A 104 -2.39 23.27 -2.86
C VAL A 104 -2.88 22.36 -3.97
N ALA A 105 -3.50 22.92 -5.00
CA ALA A 105 -3.90 22.18 -6.19
C ALA A 105 -2.65 21.85 -7.03
N LEU A 106 -2.26 20.58 -7.02
CA LEU A 106 -1.17 20.10 -7.85
C LEU A 106 -1.68 19.68 -9.23
N ARG A 107 -0.87 19.94 -10.24
CA ARG A 107 -1.14 19.49 -11.61
C ARG A 107 0.11 18.76 -12.12
N PRO A 108 0.02 17.46 -12.42
CA PRO A 108 1.14 16.71 -12.97
C PRO A 108 1.68 17.35 -14.24
N GLN A 109 3.01 17.45 -14.34
CA GLN A 109 3.70 17.97 -15.51
C GLN A 109 4.78 16.99 -15.95
N GLY A 110 4.90 16.72 -17.24
CA GLY A 110 5.90 15.82 -17.80
C GLY A 110 5.32 14.47 -18.21
N LEU A 111 6.16 13.45 -18.22
CA LEU A 111 5.76 12.09 -18.66
C LEU A 111 4.78 11.45 -17.69
N ASP A 112 3.64 10.99 -18.18
CA ASP A 112 2.61 10.33 -17.37
C ASP A 112 3.14 9.08 -16.64
N THR A 113 4.08 8.36 -17.25
CA THR A 113 4.73 7.20 -16.62
C THR A 113 5.55 7.54 -15.38
N LEU A 114 5.98 8.79 -15.23
CA LEU A 114 6.73 9.28 -14.05
C LEU A 114 5.83 10.00 -13.04
N THR A 115 4.83 10.73 -13.53
CA THR A 115 3.95 11.56 -12.70
C THR A 115 2.65 10.86 -12.31
N GLY A 116 2.25 9.83 -13.09
CA GLY A 116 0.95 9.19 -13.03
C GLY A 116 -0.12 9.88 -13.88
N GLY A 117 0.14 11.09 -14.38
CA GLY A 117 -0.77 11.85 -15.23
C GLY A 117 -2.18 11.97 -14.66
N ALA A 118 -3.18 11.67 -15.46
CA ALA A 118 -4.59 11.68 -15.05
C ALA A 118 -4.98 10.57 -14.05
N GLN A 119 -4.11 9.61 -13.77
CA GLN A 119 -4.37 8.51 -12.83
C GLN A 119 -3.89 8.82 -11.40
N GLY A 120 -3.21 9.93 -11.23
CA GLY A 120 -2.56 10.28 -9.98
C GLY A 120 -1.23 9.56 -9.76
N PRO A 121 -0.50 9.87 -8.68
CA PRO A 121 0.84 9.36 -8.42
C PRO A 121 0.96 7.83 -8.42
N GLU A 122 -0.11 7.12 -8.09
CA GLU A 122 -0.16 5.65 -8.07
C GLU A 122 -0.07 5.03 -9.47
N GLY A 123 -0.34 5.80 -10.52
CA GLY A 123 -0.13 5.41 -11.92
C GLY A 123 1.31 5.57 -12.40
N SER A 124 2.29 5.80 -11.53
CA SER A 124 3.68 6.09 -11.88
C SER A 124 4.65 4.96 -11.55
N TYR A 125 5.75 4.86 -12.32
CA TYR A 125 6.89 4.01 -11.95
C TYR A 125 7.52 4.43 -10.62
N LEU A 126 7.52 5.74 -10.31
CA LEU A 126 8.10 6.24 -9.05
C LEU A 126 7.36 5.67 -7.84
N CYS A 127 6.03 5.60 -7.88
CA CYS A 127 5.23 5.00 -6.83
C CYS A 127 5.52 3.50 -6.70
N SER A 128 5.58 2.78 -7.82
CA SER A 128 5.91 1.35 -7.81
C SER A 128 7.30 1.08 -7.22
N VAL A 129 8.32 1.86 -7.62
CA VAL A 129 9.69 1.78 -7.06
C VAL A 129 9.70 2.10 -5.57
N PHE A 130 8.96 3.11 -5.15
CA PHE A 130 8.81 3.44 -3.72
C PHE A 130 8.25 2.26 -2.92
N PHE A 131 7.19 1.60 -3.37
CA PHE A 131 6.63 0.45 -2.68
C PHE A 131 7.60 -0.73 -2.61
N VAL A 132 8.30 -1.03 -3.72
CA VAL A 132 9.32 -2.09 -3.73
C VAL A 132 10.45 -1.77 -2.76
N ALA A 133 10.96 -0.54 -2.74
CA ALA A 133 12.00 -0.11 -1.82
C ALA A 133 11.54 -0.18 -0.35
N ALA A 134 10.30 0.22 -0.06
CA ALA A 134 9.72 0.14 1.27
C ALA A 134 9.58 -1.32 1.75
N ILE A 135 9.10 -2.23 0.89
CA ILE A 135 9.04 -3.66 1.19
C ILE A 135 10.44 -4.22 1.48
N ALA A 136 11.42 -3.91 0.61
CA ALA A 136 12.80 -4.33 0.80
C ALA A 136 13.39 -3.82 2.13
N CYS A 137 13.12 -2.58 2.50
CA CYS A 137 13.56 -1.99 3.77
C CYS A 137 12.96 -2.71 5.00
N ILE A 138 11.67 -3.06 4.94
CA ILE A 138 11.01 -3.83 5.99
C ILE A 138 11.65 -5.21 6.14
N GLN A 139 11.93 -5.91 5.05
CA GLN A 139 12.55 -7.24 5.07
C GLN A 139 14.02 -7.19 5.53
N TRP A 140 14.80 -6.22 5.07
CA TRP A 140 16.20 -6.02 5.48
C TRP A 140 16.35 -5.88 7.00
N ARG A 141 15.49 -5.09 7.63
CA ARG A 141 15.50 -4.92 9.09
C ARG A 141 15.17 -6.22 9.83
N LYS A 142 14.39 -7.13 9.23
CA LYS A 142 14.08 -8.44 9.79
C LYS A 142 15.33 -9.33 9.85
N THR A 143 16.13 -9.38 8.79
CA THR A 143 17.33 -10.22 8.70
C THR A 143 18.41 -9.76 9.68
N ARG A 144 18.63 -8.46 9.83
CA ARG A 144 19.61 -7.92 10.80
C ARG A 144 19.20 -8.14 12.27
N GLY A 145 17.92 -8.03 12.59
CA GLY A 145 17.43 -8.33 13.95
C GLY A 145 17.62 -9.80 14.34
N ALA A 146 17.46 -10.72 13.40
CA ALA A 146 17.67 -12.16 13.62
C ALA A 146 19.16 -12.53 13.79
N GLN A 147 20.06 -11.83 13.10
CA GLN A 147 21.51 -12.06 13.22
C GLN A 147 22.11 -11.56 14.53
N ASN A 148 21.53 -10.51 15.12
CA ASN A 148 21.98 -9.96 16.42
C ASN A 148 21.46 -10.76 17.62
N PHE A 149 20.62 -11.77 17.41
CA PHE A 149 20.07 -12.65 18.46
C PHE A 149 20.56 -14.09 18.29
N SER A 150 21.82 -14.30 17.94
CA SER A 150 22.47 -15.62 18.03
C SER A 150 22.89 -15.86 19.47
N PRO A 151 22.35 -16.88 20.17
CA PRO A 151 22.78 -17.23 21.53
C PRO A 151 24.08 -18.03 21.45
N THR A 152 25.18 -17.35 21.17
CA THR A 152 26.51 -17.92 21.42
C THR A 152 27.14 -17.11 22.51
N ASN A 153 26.86 -17.49 23.77
CA ASN A 153 27.78 -17.44 24.89
C ASN A 153 27.05 -17.81 26.18
N ARG A 154 26.97 -19.11 26.46
CA ARG A 154 27.07 -19.67 27.82
C ARG A 154 27.76 -21.02 27.74
#